data_8ee8069be74759f3fc87863dea341ad2
#
_entry.id   8ee8069be74759f3fc87863dea341ad2
#
_cell.length_a   1.000
_cell.length_b   1.000
_cell.length_c   1.000
_cell.angle_alpha   90.00
_cell.angle_beta   90.00
_cell.angle_gamma   90.00
#
_symmetry.space_group_name_H-M   'P 1'
#
loop_
_entity.id
_entity.type
_entity.pdbx_description
1 polymer ?
#
loop_
_entity_poly.entity_id
_entity_poly.type
_entity_poly.pdbx_seq_one_letter_code
_entity_poly.pdbx_strand_id
1 'polypeptide(L)'
;MDDLTSGYNIAEILTLEPEFLSMLGFTYKEAEVYLRYVLDTYTEGQDRFDDVWQLIVNNYDGYRFLPEAEPLFNSTILTYFFKKFAVRKGGIPSELVDENLRTDIGWIRHLTLSLENAKEMQDALVIDDELSYNVSDLSSKFNKRKFFDKSIYPVSLFYLGMTTLRSNYRMVLPNLTTVSYTHLTLPTK
;
A
#
# COMPACT_ATOMS: atom_id res chain seq x y z
N MET A 1 2.14 20.23 0.90
CA MET A 1 2.97 21.40 0.56
C MET A 1 2.03 22.53 0.26
N ASP A 2 2.13 23.62 0.99
CA ASP A 2 1.27 24.77 0.77
C ASP A 2 1.63 25.43 -0.56
N ASP A 3 0.61 25.92 -1.31
CA ASP A 3 0.74 26.62 -2.59
C ASP A 3 1.52 27.97 -2.51
N LEU A 4 2.21 28.22 -1.43
CA LEU A 4 3.11 29.35 -1.19
C LEU A 4 4.57 29.04 -1.53
N THR A 5 4.82 28.04 -2.34
CA THR A 5 6.16 27.84 -2.86
C THR A 5 6.44 28.92 -3.90
N SER A 6 7.46 29.71 -3.57
CA SER A 6 8.17 30.66 -4.43
C SER A 6 8.12 30.28 -5.91
N GLY A 7 8.17 31.26 -6.81
CA GLY A 7 8.09 31.10 -8.27
C GLY A 7 9.09 30.15 -8.95
N TYR A 8 9.86 29.38 -8.19
CA TYR A 8 10.67 28.24 -8.63
C TYR A 8 9.90 26.95 -8.43
N ASN A 9 8.89 26.72 -9.28
CA ASN A 9 8.06 25.52 -9.24
C ASN A 9 8.74 24.38 -10.03
N ILE A 10 9.86 23.87 -9.50
CA ILE A 10 10.69 22.82 -10.11
C ILE A 10 10.31 21.43 -9.56
N ALA A 11 9.35 21.36 -8.63
CA ALA A 11 8.95 20.07 -8.08
C ALA A 11 8.09 19.28 -9.09
N GLU A 12 8.55 18.12 -9.46
CA GLU A 12 7.85 17.13 -10.27
C GLU A 12 7.30 16.00 -9.39
N ILE A 13 6.19 15.41 -9.82
CA ILE A 13 5.62 14.23 -9.17
C ILE A 13 6.23 13.01 -9.87
N LEU A 14 7.17 12.35 -9.21
CA LEU A 14 7.89 11.19 -9.76
C LEU A 14 7.15 9.85 -9.55
N THR A 15 6.03 9.85 -8.82
CA THR A 15 5.32 8.62 -8.44
C THR A 15 4.85 7.78 -9.63
N LEU A 16 4.59 8.43 -10.78
CA LEU A 16 4.11 7.78 -11.99
C LEU A 16 5.18 7.69 -13.09
N GLU A 17 6.40 8.11 -12.79
CA GLU A 17 7.50 8.06 -13.76
C GLU A 17 8.13 6.66 -13.75
N PRO A 18 8.23 5.98 -14.92
CA PRO A 18 8.71 4.59 -14.99
C PRO A 18 10.08 4.37 -14.38
N GLU A 19 10.98 5.34 -14.50
CA GLU A 19 12.35 5.27 -14.01
C GLU A 19 12.44 5.26 -12.47
N PHE A 20 11.39 5.70 -11.78
CA PHE A 20 11.39 5.85 -10.31
C PHE A 20 10.50 4.85 -9.59
N LEU A 21 9.79 3.97 -10.31
CA LEU A 21 8.82 3.05 -9.71
C LEU A 21 9.46 2.14 -8.64
N SER A 22 10.64 1.59 -8.92
CA SER A 22 11.35 0.70 -7.99
C SER A 22 11.85 1.40 -6.72
N MET A 23 11.81 2.73 -6.65
CA MET A 23 12.14 3.47 -5.43
C MET A 23 11.03 3.42 -4.37
N LEU A 24 9.82 3.01 -4.75
CA LEU A 24 8.63 3.05 -3.89
C LEU A 24 8.35 1.75 -3.15
N GLY A 25 9.08 0.67 -3.47
CA GLY A 25 8.90 -0.63 -2.86
C GLY A 25 10.02 -1.60 -3.22
N PHE A 26 9.95 -2.83 -2.71
CA PHE A 26 10.86 -3.89 -3.12
C PHE A 26 10.34 -4.60 -4.37
N THR A 27 11.22 -4.82 -5.33
CA THR A 27 10.98 -5.74 -6.43
C THR A 27 10.95 -7.18 -5.94
N TYR A 28 10.40 -8.10 -6.71
CA TYR A 28 10.42 -9.54 -6.40
C TYR A 28 11.85 -10.05 -6.16
N LYS A 29 12.79 -9.64 -6.98
CA LYS A 29 14.20 -10.03 -6.87
C LYS A 29 14.84 -9.53 -5.56
N GLU A 30 14.58 -8.29 -5.18
CA GLU A 30 15.10 -7.72 -3.93
C GLU A 30 14.47 -8.40 -2.70
N ALA A 31 13.15 -8.62 -2.72
CA ALA A 31 12.45 -9.32 -1.65
C ALA A 31 12.93 -10.77 -1.50
N GLU A 32 13.18 -11.48 -2.62
CA GLU A 32 13.73 -12.83 -2.61
C GLU A 32 15.13 -12.85 -1.99
N VAL A 33 16.02 -11.97 -2.43
CA VAL A 33 17.39 -11.87 -1.89
C VAL A 33 17.35 -11.58 -0.40
N TYR A 34 16.46 -10.66 0.02
CA TYR A 34 16.32 -10.31 1.43
C TYR A 34 15.78 -11.48 2.26
N LEU A 35 14.77 -12.20 1.77
CA LEU A 35 14.26 -13.40 2.45
C LEU A 35 15.34 -14.48 2.61
N ARG A 36 16.09 -14.79 1.56
CA ARG A 36 17.19 -15.76 1.62
C ARG A 36 18.22 -15.35 2.66
N TYR A 37 18.64 -14.11 2.67
CA TYR A 37 19.57 -13.59 3.69
C TYR A 37 19.02 -13.76 5.11
N VAL A 38 17.76 -13.47 5.34
CA VAL A 38 17.12 -13.60 6.67
C VAL A 38 17.02 -15.07 7.08
N LEU A 39 16.66 -15.96 6.16
CA LEU A 39 16.60 -17.40 6.42
C LEU A 39 17.99 -17.94 6.77
N ASP A 40 19.00 -17.65 5.98
CA ASP A 40 20.38 -18.12 6.20
C ASP A 40 20.96 -17.61 7.52
N THR A 41 20.62 -16.39 7.90
CA THR A 41 21.22 -15.75 9.08
C THR A 41 20.50 -16.11 10.39
N TYR A 42 19.18 -16.27 10.36
CA TYR A 42 18.36 -16.34 11.58
C TYR A 42 17.56 -17.63 11.75
N THR A 43 17.52 -18.50 10.74
CA THR A 43 16.84 -19.79 10.85
C THR A 43 17.85 -20.92 10.73
N GLU A 44 18.00 -21.74 11.72
CA GLU A 44 19.00 -22.81 11.82
C GLU A 44 18.85 -23.89 10.71
N GLY A 45 19.02 -23.50 9.43
CA GLY A 45 19.08 -24.42 8.27
C GLY A 45 17.74 -25.06 7.87
N GLN A 46 16.62 -24.56 8.33
CA GLN A 46 15.31 -25.02 7.85
C GLN A 46 15.01 -24.43 6.49
N ASP A 47 14.84 -25.29 5.50
CA ASP A 47 14.33 -24.85 4.19
C ASP A 47 12.85 -24.54 4.31
N ARG A 48 12.56 -23.26 4.50
CA ARG A 48 11.20 -22.70 4.64
C ARG A 48 10.93 -21.60 3.62
N PHE A 49 11.76 -21.54 2.58
CA PHE A 49 11.68 -20.46 1.62
C PHE A 49 10.29 -20.39 0.98
N ASP A 50 9.79 -21.49 0.45
CA ASP A 50 8.53 -21.49 -0.31
C ASP A 50 7.32 -21.09 0.56
N ASP A 51 7.24 -21.60 1.80
CA ASP A 51 6.16 -21.28 2.73
C ASP A 51 6.16 -19.80 3.11
N VAL A 52 7.35 -19.25 3.44
CA VAL A 52 7.49 -17.85 3.83
C VAL A 52 7.33 -16.95 2.62
N TRP A 53 7.84 -17.37 1.46
CA TRP A 53 7.67 -16.62 0.21
C TRP A 53 6.19 -16.47 -0.15
N GLN A 54 5.44 -17.56 -0.15
CA GLN A 54 4.00 -17.52 -0.44
C GLN A 54 3.24 -16.63 0.55
N LEU A 55 3.63 -16.67 1.84
CA LEU A 55 3.02 -15.81 2.85
C LEU A 55 3.27 -14.33 2.56
N ILE A 56 4.51 -13.93 2.25
CA ILE A 56 4.83 -12.53 1.98
C ILE A 56 4.23 -12.04 0.67
N VAL A 57 4.16 -12.87 -0.36
CA VAL A 57 3.50 -12.53 -1.62
C VAL A 57 2.01 -12.25 -1.37
N ASN A 58 1.31 -13.15 -0.69
CA ASN A 58 -0.12 -12.99 -0.45
C ASN A 58 -0.47 -11.75 0.39
N ASN A 59 0.42 -11.34 1.29
CA ASN A 59 0.13 -10.30 2.26
C ASN A 59 0.72 -8.93 1.93
N TYR A 60 1.81 -8.84 1.17
CA TYR A 60 2.58 -7.60 1.06
C TYR A 60 2.88 -7.16 -0.37
N ASP A 61 2.59 -8.01 -1.36
CA ASP A 61 2.74 -7.73 -2.78
C ASP A 61 1.57 -6.92 -3.36
N GLY A 62 1.62 -6.66 -4.66
CA GLY A 62 0.50 -6.17 -5.46
C GLY A 62 0.47 -4.67 -5.68
N TYR A 63 1.43 -3.88 -5.17
CA TYR A 63 1.46 -2.44 -5.36
C TYR A 63 1.99 -2.05 -6.74
N ARG A 64 1.15 -1.39 -7.54
CA ARG A 64 1.50 -0.85 -8.86
C ARG A 64 1.26 0.65 -8.91
N PHE A 65 2.26 1.37 -9.37
CA PHE A 65 2.22 2.81 -9.57
C PHE A 65 1.99 3.19 -11.05
N LEU A 66 2.10 2.21 -11.94
CA LEU A 66 1.58 2.24 -13.31
C LEU A 66 0.86 0.91 -13.57
N PRO A 67 -0.24 0.90 -14.33
CA PRO A 67 -1.01 -0.33 -14.60
C PRO A 67 -0.18 -1.46 -15.24
N GLU A 68 0.73 -1.09 -16.13
CA GLU A 68 1.58 -2.02 -16.88
C GLU A 68 2.88 -2.41 -16.13
N ALA A 69 3.14 -1.77 -14.98
CA ALA A 69 4.36 -2.03 -14.22
C ALA A 69 4.28 -3.35 -13.46
N GLU A 70 5.45 -3.95 -13.23
CA GLU A 70 5.58 -5.07 -12.29
C GLU A 70 5.13 -4.65 -10.89
N PRO A 71 4.40 -5.51 -10.17
CA PRO A 71 4.01 -5.22 -8.81
C PRO A 71 5.22 -5.15 -7.88
N LEU A 72 5.09 -4.34 -6.83
CA LEU A 72 6.10 -4.16 -5.80
C LEU A 72 5.54 -4.59 -4.46
N PHE A 73 6.43 -5.03 -3.59
CA PHE A 73 6.13 -5.22 -2.16
C PHE A 73 6.17 -3.88 -1.44
N ASN A 74 5.23 -3.68 -0.52
CA ASN A 74 5.29 -2.53 0.38
C ASN A 74 6.53 -2.64 1.28
N SER A 75 7.47 -1.71 1.12
CA SER A 75 8.77 -1.74 1.79
C SER A 75 8.66 -1.66 3.31
N THR A 76 7.73 -0.86 3.82
CA THR A 76 7.52 -0.68 5.27
C THR A 76 7.02 -1.96 5.92
N ILE A 77 5.99 -2.58 5.34
CA ILE A 77 5.36 -3.78 5.91
C ILE A 77 6.29 -4.98 5.77
N LEU A 78 6.93 -5.14 4.61
CA LEU A 78 7.86 -6.23 4.37
C LEU A 78 9.08 -6.16 5.31
N THR A 79 9.64 -4.98 5.51
CA THR A 79 10.75 -4.77 6.45
C THR A 79 10.33 -5.09 7.90
N TYR A 80 9.13 -4.68 8.29
CA TYR A 80 8.58 -5.03 9.60
C TYR A 80 8.46 -6.55 9.77
N PHE A 81 7.91 -7.25 8.78
CA PHE A 81 7.81 -8.70 8.80
C PHE A 81 9.18 -9.35 8.99
N PHE A 82 10.16 -9.02 8.16
CA PHE A 82 11.50 -9.59 8.24
C PHE A 82 12.17 -9.32 9.59
N LYS A 83 12.02 -8.12 10.14
CA LYS A 83 12.52 -7.79 11.48
C LYS A 83 11.90 -8.69 12.55
N LYS A 84 10.58 -8.88 12.55
CA LYS A 84 9.88 -9.72 13.52
C LYS A 84 10.21 -11.20 13.34
N PHE A 85 10.30 -11.65 12.10
CA PHE A 85 10.66 -13.01 11.73
C PHE A 85 12.09 -13.37 12.19
N ALA A 86 13.05 -12.47 11.97
CA ALA A 86 14.43 -12.61 12.42
C ALA A 86 14.53 -12.70 13.97
N VAL A 87 13.87 -11.77 14.68
CA VAL A 87 13.85 -11.78 16.17
C VAL A 87 13.26 -13.08 16.72
N ARG A 88 12.29 -13.68 16.02
CA ARG A 88 11.67 -14.96 16.39
C ARG A 88 12.39 -16.18 15.84
N LYS A 89 13.62 -16.03 15.33
CA LYS A 89 14.44 -17.11 14.76
C LYS A 89 13.68 -17.94 13.72
N GLY A 90 12.96 -17.29 12.81
CA GLY A 90 12.17 -17.95 11.78
C GLY A 90 10.71 -18.26 12.18
N GLY A 91 10.27 -17.89 13.38
CA GLY A 91 8.88 -17.99 13.78
C GLY A 91 8.02 -16.92 13.08
N ILE A 92 6.92 -17.34 12.43
CA ILE A 92 5.98 -16.43 11.79
C ILE A 92 5.33 -15.54 12.87
N PRO A 93 5.34 -14.20 12.69
CA PRO A 93 4.67 -13.29 13.61
C PRO A 93 3.16 -13.55 13.67
N SER A 94 2.56 -13.49 14.85
CA SER A 94 1.11 -13.55 15.03
C SER A 94 0.41 -12.34 14.40
N GLU A 95 1.10 -11.20 14.38
CA GLU A 95 0.66 -9.97 13.74
C GLU A 95 1.52 -9.73 12.51
N LEU A 96 0.89 -9.81 11.34
CA LEU A 96 1.55 -9.63 10.05
C LEU A 96 1.75 -8.15 9.70
N VAL A 97 1.23 -7.25 10.53
CA VAL A 97 1.21 -5.83 10.27
C VAL A 97 1.67 -5.03 11.48
N ASP A 98 2.41 -3.95 11.22
CA ASP A 98 2.92 -3.04 12.25
C ASP A 98 1.79 -2.23 12.90
N GLU A 99 1.89 -2.04 14.21
CA GLU A 99 1.02 -1.10 14.94
C GLU A 99 1.13 0.35 14.42
N ASN A 100 2.26 0.74 13.84
CA ASN A 100 2.43 2.07 13.24
C ASN A 100 1.52 2.29 12.02
N LEU A 101 1.13 1.23 11.32
CA LEU A 101 0.10 1.31 10.29
C LEU A 101 -1.30 1.62 10.86
N ARG A 102 -1.49 1.47 12.17
CA ARG A 102 -2.71 1.96 12.85
C ARG A 102 -2.85 3.49 12.79
N THR A 103 -1.76 4.21 12.58
CA THR A 103 -1.81 5.66 12.35
C THR A 103 -2.47 5.97 11.00
N ASP A 104 -2.14 5.18 9.98
CA ASP A 104 -2.79 5.29 8.66
C ASP A 104 -4.25 4.87 8.72
N ILE A 105 -4.59 3.89 9.58
CA ILE A 105 -5.98 3.54 9.92
C ILE A 105 -6.73 4.75 10.48
N GLY A 106 -6.10 5.56 11.33
CA GLY A 106 -6.67 6.82 11.83
C GLY A 106 -7.03 7.80 10.71
N TRP A 107 -6.16 7.94 9.72
CA TRP A 107 -6.41 8.76 8.53
C TRP A 107 -7.51 8.20 7.64
N ILE A 108 -7.53 6.88 7.41
CA ILE A 108 -8.59 6.20 6.66
C ILE A 108 -9.93 6.40 7.36
N ARG A 109 -9.97 6.19 8.67
CA ARG A 109 -11.19 6.41 9.46
C ARG A 109 -11.66 7.87 9.40
N HIS A 110 -10.73 8.81 9.45
CA HIS A 110 -11.07 10.23 9.30
C HIS A 110 -11.57 10.55 7.91
N LEU A 111 -10.94 9.98 6.87
CA LEU A 111 -11.39 10.09 5.49
C LEU A 111 -12.83 9.54 5.34
N THR A 112 -13.09 8.33 5.84
CA THR A 112 -14.43 7.71 5.77
C THR A 112 -15.49 8.49 6.53
N LEU A 113 -15.17 9.02 7.71
CA LEU A 113 -16.10 9.83 8.49
C LEU A 113 -16.38 11.21 7.84
N SER A 114 -15.43 11.73 7.09
CA SER A 114 -15.56 13.01 6.38
C SER A 114 -16.31 12.87 5.05
N LEU A 115 -16.49 11.64 4.55
CA LEU A 115 -17.19 11.37 3.31
C LEU A 115 -18.65 11.04 3.60
N GLU A 116 -19.57 11.82 3.04
CA GLU A 116 -21.02 11.53 3.10
C GLU A 116 -21.39 10.18 2.51
N ASN A 117 -20.51 9.60 1.68
CA ASN A 117 -20.69 8.33 0.96
C ASN A 117 -19.75 7.24 1.43
N ALA A 118 -19.43 7.17 2.73
CA ALA A 118 -18.62 6.08 3.28
C ALA A 118 -19.14 4.69 2.89
N LYS A 119 -20.46 4.55 2.75
CA LYS A 119 -21.10 3.31 2.31
C LYS A 119 -20.79 2.98 0.84
N GLU A 120 -20.88 3.94 -0.06
CA GLU A 120 -20.56 3.73 -1.49
C GLU A 120 -19.09 3.31 -1.67
N MET A 121 -18.19 3.93 -0.90
CA MET A 121 -16.77 3.57 -0.90
C MET A 121 -16.55 2.14 -0.37
N GLN A 122 -17.26 1.78 0.70
CA GLN A 122 -17.20 0.44 1.27
C GLN A 122 -17.74 -0.59 0.29
N ASP A 123 -18.90 -0.34 -0.30
CA ASP A 123 -19.52 -1.25 -1.25
C ASP A 123 -18.60 -1.44 -2.48
N ALA A 124 -18.02 -0.37 -3.00
CA ALA A 124 -17.07 -0.45 -4.11
C ALA A 124 -15.80 -1.25 -3.78
N LEU A 125 -15.21 -1.06 -2.60
CA LEU A 125 -13.99 -1.78 -2.19
C LEU A 125 -14.24 -3.23 -1.77
N VAL A 126 -15.38 -3.51 -1.14
CA VAL A 126 -15.66 -4.82 -0.53
C VAL A 126 -16.50 -5.72 -1.42
N ILE A 127 -17.41 -5.15 -2.21
CA ILE A 127 -18.33 -5.90 -3.06
C ILE A 127 -17.83 -5.93 -4.51
N ASP A 128 -17.46 -4.77 -5.04
CA ASP A 128 -17.05 -4.62 -6.44
C ASP A 128 -15.56 -4.88 -6.65
N ASP A 129 -14.77 -4.85 -5.55
CA ASP A 129 -13.29 -4.97 -5.53
C ASP A 129 -12.58 -3.95 -6.44
N GLU A 130 -13.27 -2.89 -6.82
CA GLU A 130 -12.75 -1.87 -7.72
C GLU A 130 -13.25 -0.46 -7.37
N LEU A 131 -12.36 0.54 -7.51
CA LEU A 131 -12.69 1.96 -7.46
C LEU A 131 -12.39 2.64 -8.78
N SER A 132 -13.32 3.43 -9.28
CA SER A 132 -13.09 4.30 -10.44
C SER A 132 -12.34 5.56 -10.02
N TYR A 133 -11.37 5.99 -10.82
CA TYR A 133 -10.61 7.22 -10.59
C TYR A 133 -10.30 7.93 -11.92
N ASN A 134 -9.87 9.20 -11.84
CA ASN A 134 -9.40 9.94 -12.98
C ASN A 134 -7.88 10.11 -12.92
N VAL A 135 -7.17 9.71 -13.98
CA VAL A 135 -5.70 9.78 -14.07
C VAL A 135 -5.17 11.19 -13.82
N SER A 136 -5.89 12.24 -14.27
CA SER A 136 -5.50 13.62 -14.03
C SER A 136 -5.41 13.99 -12.55
N ASP A 137 -6.15 13.29 -11.68
CA ASP A 137 -6.13 13.55 -10.24
C ASP A 137 -4.89 13.00 -9.56
N LEU A 138 -4.27 11.92 -10.11
CA LEU A 138 -2.99 11.38 -9.64
C LEU A 138 -1.82 12.35 -9.93
N SER A 139 -1.85 12.99 -11.10
CA SER A 139 -0.81 13.92 -11.54
C SER A 139 -1.03 15.36 -11.06
N SER A 140 -2.19 15.66 -10.47
CA SER A 140 -2.47 16.99 -9.93
C SER A 140 -1.69 17.21 -8.63
N LYS A 141 -1.25 18.45 -8.36
CA LYS A 141 -0.64 18.80 -7.08
C LYS A 141 -1.59 18.49 -5.94
N PHE A 142 -1.24 17.47 -5.19
CA PHE A 142 -2.02 16.96 -4.09
C PHE A 142 -1.70 17.74 -2.82
N ASN A 143 -2.70 18.32 -2.19
CA ASN A 143 -2.55 19.06 -0.93
C ASN A 143 -3.50 18.52 0.15
N LYS A 144 -3.24 18.87 1.42
CA LYS A 144 -4.04 18.40 2.56
C LYS A 144 -5.53 18.70 2.46
N ARG A 145 -5.93 19.79 1.79
CA ARG A 145 -7.35 20.16 1.63
C ARG A 145 -8.04 19.22 0.64
N LYS A 146 -7.36 18.90 -0.46
CA LYS A 146 -7.88 17.95 -1.46
C LYS A 146 -7.93 16.52 -0.95
N PHE A 147 -7.08 16.18 0.04
CA PHE A 147 -7.02 14.82 0.59
C PHE A 147 -8.37 14.31 1.11
N PHE A 148 -9.20 15.20 1.66
CA PHE A 148 -10.52 14.87 2.19
C PHE A 148 -11.67 15.21 1.22
N ASP A 149 -11.36 15.58 -0.02
CA ASP A 149 -12.36 15.87 -1.02
C ASP A 149 -13.01 14.58 -1.52
N LYS A 150 -14.34 14.55 -1.48
CA LYS A 150 -15.15 13.42 -1.92
C LYS A 150 -14.90 13.02 -3.37
N SER A 151 -14.58 13.99 -4.25
CA SER A 151 -14.38 13.74 -5.67
C SER A 151 -13.10 12.96 -5.98
N ILE A 152 -12.11 12.98 -5.08
CA ILE A 152 -10.78 12.38 -5.29
C ILE A 152 -10.39 11.35 -4.23
N TYR A 153 -11.34 10.85 -3.43
CA TYR A 153 -11.04 9.88 -2.38
C TYR A 153 -10.30 8.60 -2.88
N PRO A 154 -10.51 8.08 -4.11
CA PRO A 154 -9.73 6.95 -4.60
C PRO A 154 -8.24 7.26 -4.67
N VAL A 155 -7.89 8.48 -5.08
CA VAL A 155 -6.50 8.97 -5.10
C VAL A 155 -5.95 9.10 -3.69
N SER A 156 -6.76 9.55 -2.74
CA SER A 156 -6.35 9.62 -1.32
C SER A 156 -6.05 8.24 -0.75
N LEU A 157 -6.87 7.23 -1.06
CA LEU A 157 -6.62 5.84 -0.67
C LEU A 157 -5.36 5.27 -1.33
N PHE A 158 -5.08 5.63 -2.58
CA PHE A 158 -3.86 5.24 -3.27
C PHE A 158 -2.61 5.81 -2.55
N TYR A 159 -2.60 7.10 -2.21
CA TYR A 159 -1.50 7.71 -1.47
C TYR A 159 -1.35 7.21 -0.02
N LEU A 160 -2.42 6.67 0.57
CA LEU A 160 -2.37 5.96 1.85
C LEU A 160 -1.91 4.50 1.70
N GLY A 161 -1.64 4.02 0.48
CA GLY A 161 -1.25 2.63 0.23
C GLY A 161 -2.37 1.61 0.44
N MET A 162 -3.64 2.06 0.39
CA MET A 162 -4.80 1.17 0.51
C MET A 162 -5.25 0.57 -0.81
N THR A 163 -4.97 1.26 -1.91
CA THR A 163 -5.30 0.82 -3.25
C THR A 163 -4.09 0.85 -4.16
N THR A 164 -4.19 0.14 -5.27
CA THR A 164 -3.17 0.06 -6.32
C THR A 164 -3.82 0.22 -7.69
N LEU A 165 -3.02 0.56 -8.71
CA LEU A 165 -3.52 0.75 -10.06
C LEU A 165 -3.72 -0.60 -10.75
N ARG A 166 -4.94 -0.85 -11.23
CA ARG A 166 -5.26 -1.99 -12.10
C ARG A 166 -5.31 -1.58 -13.58
N SER A 167 -5.81 -0.38 -13.84
CA SER A 167 -5.86 0.23 -15.17
C SER A 167 -5.83 1.75 -15.06
N ASN A 168 -5.85 2.46 -16.19
CA ASN A 168 -5.86 3.93 -16.23
C ASN A 168 -7.12 4.58 -15.61
N TYR A 169 -8.08 3.79 -15.19
CA TYR A 169 -9.34 4.28 -14.61
C TYR A 169 -9.88 3.41 -13.46
N ARG A 170 -9.13 2.38 -13.06
CA ARG A 170 -9.52 1.44 -11.99
C ARG A 170 -8.39 1.22 -10.98
N MET A 171 -8.76 1.28 -9.71
CA MET A 171 -7.93 0.90 -8.56
C MET A 171 -8.56 -0.28 -7.85
N VAL A 172 -7.72 -1.13 -7.25
CA VAL A 172 -8.12 -2.32 -6.48
C VAL A 172 -7.35 -2.39 -5.17
N LEU A 173 -7.77 -3.25 -4.25
CA LEU A 173 -6.98 -3.59 -3.07
C LEU A 173 -5.76 -4.43 -3.49
N PRO A 174 -4.53 -4.11 -3.05
CA PRO A 174 -3.33 -4.78 -3.53
C PRO A 174 -3.16 -6.21 -2.99
N ASN A 175 -3.56 -6.49 -1.74
CA ASN A 175 -3.27 -7.76 -1.07
C ASN A 175 -4.20 -8.03 0.13
N LEU A 176 -4.04 -9.23 0.76
CA LEU A 176 -4.85 -9.66 1.89
C LEU A 176 -4.73 -8.75 3.12
N THR A 177 -3.58 -8.14 3.33
CA THR A 177 -3.37 -7.21 4.44
C THR A 177 -4.26 -5.99 4.29
N THR A 178 -4.30 -5.38 3.12
CA THR A 178 -5.18 -4.23 2.85
C THR A 178 -6.66 -4.60 2.88
N VAL A 179 -7.04 -5.79 2.41
CA VAL A 179 -8.40 -6.33 2.58
C VAL A 179 -8.78 -6.40 4.05
N SER A 180 -7.92 -6.98 4.89
CA SER A 180 -8.15 -7.07 6.34
C SER A 180 -8.31 -5.70 7.00
N TYR A 181 -7.49 -4.73 6.60
CA TYR A 181 -7.61 -3.35 7.08
C TYR A 181 -8.92 -2.69 6.68
N THR A 182 -9.32 -2.86 5.43
CA THR A 182 -10.57 -2.30 4.92
C THR A 182 -11.75 -2.80 5.76
N HIS A 183 -11.79 -4.09 6.07
CA HIS A 183 -12.83 -4.67 6.93
C HIS A 183 -12.81 -4.17 8.38
N LEU A 184 -11.62 -3.87 8.93
CA LEU A 184 -11.48 -3.39 10.32
C LEU A 184 -11.77 -1.90 10.49
N THR A 185 -11.60 -1.12 9.43
CA THR A 185 -11.66 0.36 9.51
C THR A 185 -12.95 0.96 8.97
N LEU A 186 -13.62 0.26 8.06
CA LEU A 186 -14.90 0.72 7.55
C LEU A 186 -16.02 0.35 8.54
N PRO A 187 -16.97 1.25 8.80
CA PRO A 187 -18.05 0.99 9.75
C PRO A 187 -18.92 -0.16 9.24
N THR A 188 -18.74 -1.32 9.83
CA THR A 188 -19.70 -2.41 9.72
C THR A 188 -20.94 -2.05 10.54
N LYS A 189 -22.13 -2.09 9.91
CA LYS A 189 -23.38 -1.98 10.65
C LYS A 189 -23.59 -3.19 11.54
#